data_6762fec268c0047ad1742475808d4cd2
#
_entry.id   6762fec268c0047ad1742475808d4cd2
#
_cell.length_a   1.000
_cell.length_b   1.000
_cell.length_c   1.000
_cell.angle_alpha   90.00
_cell.angle_beta   90.00
_cell.angle_gamma   90.00
#
_symmetry.space_group_name_H-M   'P 1'
#
loop_
_entity.id
_entity.type
_entity.pdbx_description
1 polymer ?
#
loop_
_entity_poly.entity_id
_entity_poly.type
_entity_poly.pdbx_seq_one_letter_code
_entity_poly.pdbx_strand_id
1 'polypeptide(L)'
;FAGSYEAMQGGTVTQGLEDLTGGIGYKFDLEKREKEWIPPKGSEPDRLWHELLEKMMTEHVVGCANNTKGQERPQSTKKGILLNRAYAVVTAGEFEDHRLMKMRLPLNDDGSATEWNGRWSDASPQWNNRLRQMLAYSNDDSDGTFWMEYKDLCKHFNKVYMCRMLDDL
;
A
#
# COMPACT_ATOMS: atom_id res chain seq x y z
N PHE A 1 -15.20 -8.97 -19.51
CA PHE A 1 -14.84 -8.05 -20.60
C PHE A 1 -15.91 -6.98 -20.70
N ALA A 2 -15.52 -5.71 -20.58
CA ALA A 2 -16.42 -4.57 -20.47
C ALA A 2 -17.10 -4.15 -21.78
N GLY A 3 -16.81 -4.77 -22.90
CA GLY A 3 -17.47 -4.58 -24.20
C GLY A 3 -17.30 -3.22 -24.88
N SER A 4 -16.84 -2.18 -24.18
CA SER A 4 -16.52 -0.86 -24.74
C SER A 4 -15.44 -0.15 -23.94
N TYR A 5 -14.73 0.80 -24.56
CA TYR A 5 -13.69 1.60 -23.88
C TYR A 5 -14.27 2.47 -22.75
N GLU A 6 -15.52 2.94 -22.89
CA GLU A 6 -16.17 3.73 -21.84
C GLU A 6 -16.47 2.92 -20.59
N ALA A 7 -16.72 1.62 -20.72
CA ALA A 7 -16.93 0.72 -19.58
C ALA A 7 -15.62 0.39 -18.83
N MET A 8 -14.46 0.77 -19.38
CA MET A 8 -13.14 0.57 -18.75
C MET A 8 -12.66 1.77 -17.90
N GLN A 9 -13.50 2.80 -17.71
CA GLN A 9 -13.13 3.99 -16.92
C GLN A 9 -12.96 3.75 -15.43
N GLY A 10 -13.12 2.55 -14.94
CA GLY A 10 -12.90 2.20 -13.55
C GLY A 10 -13.03 0.71 -13.31
N GLY A 11 -12.43 0.26 -12.24
CA GLY A 11 -12.45 -1.15 -11.84
C GLY A 11 -11.95 -1.31 -10.41
N THR A 12 -11.98 -2.53 -9.90
CA THR A 12 -11.35 -2.84 -8.62
C THR A 12 -9.86 -3.11 -8.85
N VAL A 13 -9.03 -2.77 -7.86
CA VAL A 13 -7.58 -3.05 -7.92
C VAL A 13 -7.32 -4.55 -8.13
N THR A 14 -8.10 -5.42 -7.46
CA THR A 14 -8.00 -6.87 -7.62
C THR A 14 -8.21 -7.29 -9.06
N GLN A 15 -9.29 -6.85 -9.69
CA GLN A 15 -9.59 -7.18 -11.08
C GLN A 15 -8.51 -6.67 -12.03
N GLY A 16 -8.04 -5.43 -11.84
CA GLY A 16 -6.94 -4.90 -12.65
C GLY A 16 -5.65 -5.71 -12.50
N LEU A 17 -5.32 -6.17 -11.30
CA LEU A 17 -4.16 -7.04 -11.08
C LEU A 17 -4.36 -8.41 -11.75
N GLU A 18 -5.53 -9.03 -11.62
CA GLU A 18 -5.85 -10.32 -12.27
C GLU A 18 -5.78 -10.20 -13.80
N ASP A 19 -6.37 -9.15 -14.36
CA ASP A 19 -6.38 -8.91 -15.81
C ASP A 19 -4.97 -8.67 -16.38
N LEU A 20 -4.08 -8.00 -15.61
CA LEU A 20 -2.72 -7.70 -16.06
C LEU A 20 -1.74 -8.86 -15.85
N THR A 21 -1.94 -9.68 -14.82
CA THR A 21 -0.97 -10.72 -14.45
C THR A 21 -1.45 -12.14 -14.77
N GLY A 22 -2.74 -12.30 -15.10
CA GLY A 22 -3.38 -13.61 -15.18
C GLY A 22 -3.48 -14.33 -13.83
N GLY A 23 -3.10 -13.67 -12.76
CA GLY A 23 -2.98 -14.25 -11.43
C GLY A 23 -4.29 -14.36 -10.66
N ILE A 24 -4.18 -14.74 -9.41
CA ILE A 24 -5.32 -14.85 -8.49
C ILE A 24 -5.21 -13.75 -7.44
N GLY A 25 -6.16 -12.83 -7.47
CA GLY A 25 -6.22 -11.70 -6.54
C GLY A 25 -7.10 -11.98 -5.32
N TYR A 26 -6.72 -11.43 -4.18
CA TYR A 26 -7.53 -11.40 -2.99
C TYR A 26 -7.38 -10.07 -2.23
N LYS A 27 -8.37 -9.78 -1.40
CA LYS A 27 -8.51 -8.50 -0.76
C LYS A 27 -8.74 -8.66 0.74
N PHE A 28 -8.01 -7.86 1.52
CA PHE A 28 -8.23 -7.69 2.95
C PHE A 28 -8.95 -6.37 3.21
N ASP A 29 -9.99 -6.45 4.05
CA ASP A 29 -10.73 -5.29 4.53
C ASP A 29 -10.23 -4.92 5.93
N LEU A 30 -9.49 -3.80 6.04
CA LEU A 30 -8.93 -3.38 7.31
C LEU A 30 -9.99 -2.84 8.28
N GLU A 31 -11.06 -2.22 7.77
CA GLU A 31 -12.15 -1.69 8.61
C GLU A 31 -12.93 -2.80 9.33
N LYS A 32 -13.12 -3.94 8.66
CA LYS A 32 -13.81 -5.09 9.26
C LYS A 32 -12.97 -5.73 10.35
N ARG A 33 -11.67 -5.63 10.23
CA ARG A 33 -10.72 -6.27 11.13
C ARG A 33 -10.74 -5.67 12.54
N GLU A 34 -10.86 -4.35 12.67
CA GLU A 34 -10.97 -3.68 13.98
C GLU A 34 -12.20 -4.13 14.77
N LYS A 35 -13.25 -4.58 14.09
CA LYS A 35 -14.52 -5.02 14.72
C LYS A 35 -14.58 -6.51 15.04
N GLU A 36 -13.85 -7.33 14.31
CA GLU A 36 -13.97 -8.81 14.41
C GLU A 36 -12.76 -9.46 15.09
N TRP A 37 -11.65 -8.74 15.27
CA TRP A 37 -10.43 -9.35 15.78
C TRP A 37 -9.85 -8.57 16.97
N ILE A 38 -10.18 -9.07 18.16
CA ILE A 38 -9.44 -8.75 19.38
C ILE A 38 -8.42 -9.88 19.53
N PRO A 39 -7.10 -9.61 19.36
CA PRO A 39 -6.10 -10.65 19.57
C PRO A 39 -6.20 -11.16 21.01
N PRO A 40 -6.11 -12.47 21.23
CA PRO A 40 -5.95 -12.99 22.57
C PRO A 40 -4.73 -12.35 23.23
N LYS A 41 -4.86 -11.98 24.49
CA LYS A 41 -3.78 -11.36 25.26
C LYS A 41 -2.52 -12.24 25.20
N GLY A 42 -1.45 -11.76 24.57
CA GLY A 42 -0.19 -12.50 24.37
C GLY A 42 -0.05 -13.23 23.03
N SER A 43 -1.01 -13.11 22.11
CA SER A 43 -0.81 -13.58 20.73
C SER A 43 -0.11 -12.49 19.91
N GLU A 44 0.76 -12.91 19.00
CA GLU A 44 1.35 -12.03 18.00
C GLU A 44 0.25 -11.24 17.29
N PRO A 45 0.29 -9.92 17.34
CA PRO A 45 -0.88 -9.11 16.99
C PRO A 45 -1.14 -9.05 15.50
N ASP A 46 -0.30 -9.64 14.64
CA ASP A 46 -0.41 -9.24 13.27
C ASP A 46 -0.21 -10.32 12.22
N ARG A 47 -1.22 -11.19 12.14
CA ARG A 47 -1.33 -12.16 11.05
C ARG A 47 -1.21 -11.50 9.66
N LEU A 48 -1.78 -10.31 9.47
CA LEU A 48 -1.67 -9.60 8.19
C LEU A 48 -0.24 -9.13 7.92
N TRP A 49 0.49 -8.67 8.95
CA TRP A 49 1.89 -8.30 8.77
C TRP A 49 2.74 -9.48 8.32
N HIS A 50 2.61 -10.61 8.99
CA HIS A 50 3.34 -11.83 8.61
C HIS A 50 2.95 -12.32 7.22
N GLU A 51 1.66 -12.33 6.92
CA GLU A 51 1.17 -12.70 5.60
C GLU A 51 1.69 -11.74 4.51
N LEU A 52 1.71 -10.43 4.78
CA LEU A 52 2.24 -9.43 3.88
C LEU A 52 3.74 -9.67 3.61
N LEU A 53 4.55 -9.90 4.64
CA LEU A 53 5.97 -10.20 4.48
C LEU A 53 6.18 -11.50 3.70
N GLU A 54 5.45 -12.56 4.03
CA GLU A 54 5.52 -13.83 3.31
C GLU A 54 5.20 -13.65 1.82
N LYS A 55 4.13 -12.92 1.50
CA LYS A 55 3.72 -12.68 0.12
C LYS A 55 4.72 -11.80 -0.63
N MET A 56 5.32 -10.81 0.04
CA MET A 56 6.36 -9.98 -0.58
C MET A 56 7.66 -10.74 -0.87
N MET A 57 7.90 -11.86 -0.22
CA MET A 57 9.04 -12.75 -0.51
C MET A 57 8.73 -13.78 -1.61
N THR A 58 7.51 -13.83 -2.09
CA THR A 58 7.04 -14.73 -3.13
C THR A 58 6.56 -13.93 -4.34
N GLU A 59 6.10 -14.58 -5.38
CA GLU A 59 5.63 -13.95 -6.62
C GLU A 59 4.25 -13.30 -6.45
N HIS A 60 4.18 -12.31 -5.58
CA HIS A 60 2.95 -11.55 -5.35
C HIS A 60 3.18 -10.07 -5.57
N VAL A 61 2.17 -9.43 -6.16
CA VAL A 61 2.03 -7.98 -6.17
C VAL A 61 1.15 -7.59 -4.99
N VAL A 62 1.60 -6.63 -4.21
CA VAL A 62 0.86 -6.11 -3.04
C VAL A 62 0.54 -4.65 -3.25
N GLY A 63 -0.70 -4.28 -3.00
CA GLY A 63 -1.17 -2.90 -3.07
C GLY A 63 -2.13 -2.57 -1.94
N CYS A 64 -2.40 -1.29 -1.77
CA CYS A 64 -3.39 -0.82 -0.81
C CYS A 64 -4.15 0.40 -1.35
N ALA A 65 -5.30 0.68 -0.77
CA ALA A 65 -6.10 1.85 -1.09
C ALA A 65 -6.93 2.30 0.12
N ASN A 66 -7.29 3.58 0.11
CA ASN A 66 -8.33 4.10 0.97
C ASN A 66 -9.55 4.43 0.10
N ASN A 67 -10.47 3.49 0.02
CA ASN A 67 -11.66 3.61 -0.80
C ASN A 67 -12.80 4.22 0.00
N THR A 68 -13.33 5.34 -0.50
CA THR A 68 -14.50 6.04 0.05
C THR A 68 -15.62 6.08 -0.97
N LYS A 69 -16.85 5.93 -0.50
CA LYS A 69 -18.03 6.01 -1.38
C LYS A 69 -18.41 7.45 -1.68
N GLY A 70 -18.88 7.71 -2.91
CA GLY A 70 -19.54 8.96 -3.27
C GLY A 70 -18.62 10.16 -3.55
N GLN A 71 -17.32 9.95 -3.81
CA GLN A 71 -16.40 11.02 -4.19
C GLN A 71 -15.95 10.86 -5.65
N GLU A 72 -16.36 11.79 -6.48
CA GLU A 72 -16.02 11.82 -7.91
C GLU A 72 -14.66 12.47 -8.22
N ARG A 73 -14.07 13.19 -7.26
CA ARG A 73 -12.79 13.89 -7.44
C ARG A 73 -11.71 13.34 -6.51
N PRO A 74 -10.46 13.26 -6.96
CA PRO A 74 -9.34 12.92 -6.10
C PRO A 74 -9.28 13.89 -4.92
N GLN A 75 -9.37 13.37 -3.71
CA GLN A 75 -9.16 14.13 -2.49
C GLN A 75 -8.00 13.52 -1.73
N SER A 76 -7.19 14.35 -1.12
CA SER A 76 -6.13 13.92 -0.23
C SER A 76 -6.53 14.08 1.23
N THR A 77 -6.09 13.17 2.06
CA THR A 77 -6.17 13.35 3.51
C THR A 77 -5.20 14.46 3.95
N LYS A 78 -5.36 14.97 5.17
CA LYS A 78 -4.41 15.92 5.77
C LYS A 78 -2.97 15.37 5.85
N LYS A 79 -2.81 14.06 5.73
CA LYS A 79 -1.52 13.36 5.76
C LYS A 79 -0.96 13.05 4.37
N GLY A 80 -1.58 13.54 3.30
CA GLY A 80 -1.10 13.37 1.93
C GLY A 80 -1.53 12.07 1.24
N ILE A 81 -2.39 11.25 1.85
CA ILE A 81 -2.91 10.04 1.21
C ILE A 81 -4.09 10.40 0.31
N LEU A 82 -3.98 10.07 -0.97
CA LEU A 82 -5.07 10.23 -1.94
C LEU A 82 -6.14 9.15 -1.73
N LEU A 83 -7.38 9.57 -1.66
CA LEU A 83 -8.53 8.68 -1.58
C LEU A 83 -8.86 8.10 -2.97
N ASN A 84 -9.37 6.88 -2.98
CA ASN A 84 -9.76 6.17 -4.20
C ASN A 84 -8.62 6.00 -5.23
N ARG A 85 -7.39 5.92 -4.74
CA ARG A 85 -6.18 5.61 -5.52
C ARG A 85 -5.49 4.37 -4.98
N ALA A 86 -4.96 3.57 -5.88
CA ALA A 86 -4.17 2.39 -5.55
C ALA A 86 -2.70 2.78 -5.35
N TYR A 87 -2.12 2.29 -4.27
CA TYR A 87 -0.71 2.40 -3.94
C TYR A 87 -0.06 1.03 -4.06
N ALA A 88 1.11 0.95 -4.64
CA ALA A 88 1.90 -0.27 -4.63
C ALA A 88 2.76 -0.35 -3.35
N VAL A 89 2.85 -1.51 -2.75
CA VAL A 89 3.84 -1.82 -1.71
C VAL A 89 5.09 -2.33 -2.42
N VAL A 90 6.16 -1.53 -2.41
CA VAL A 90 7.41 -1.84 -3.10
C VAL A 90 8.26 -2.80 -2.29
N THR A 91 8.35 -2.55 -0.99
CA THR A 91 9.05 -3.42 -0.03
C THR A 91 8.50 -3.22 1.37
N ALA A 92 8.69 -4.21 2.23
CA ALA A 92 8.33 -4.15 3.64
C ALA A 92 9.32 -4.97 4.46
N GLY A 93 9.50 -4.59 5.72
CA GLY A 93 10.38 -5.33 6.62
C GLY A 93 10.41 -4.76 8.03
N GLU A 94 11.06 -5.49 8.93
CA GLU A 94 11.30 -5.06 10.28
C GLU A 94 12.75 -4.55 10.41
N PHE A 95 12.87 -3.28 10.80
CA PHE A 95 14.14 -2.57 10.89
C PHE A 95 14.19 -1.82 12.22
N GLU A 96 15.16 -2.13 13.07
CA GLU A 96 15.32 -1.50 14.38
C GLU A 96 13.99 -1.39 15.18
N ASP A 97 13.27 -2.47 15.35
CA ASP A 97 11.96 -2.52 16.04
C ASP A 97 10.82 -1.75 15.34
N HIS A 98 11.05 -1.28 14.11
CA HIS A 98 10.04 -0.64 13.27
C HIS A 98 9.61 -1.53 12.11
N ARG A 99 8.31 -1.65 11.91
CA ARG A 99 7.70 -2.31 10.75
C ARG A 99 7.51 -1.27 9.65
N LEU A 100 8.46 -1.18 8.73
CA LEU A 100 8.48 -0.16 7.69
C LEU A 100 8.08 -0.72 6.33
N MET A 101 7.41 0.11 5.56
CA MET A 101 6.96 -0.21 4.20
C MET A 101 7.32 0.93 3.27
N LYS A 102 7.90 0.61 2.11
CA LYS A 102 8.07 1.56 1.01
C LYS A 102 6.86 1.46 0.10
N MET A 103 6.20 2.58 -0.08
CA MET A 103 4.98 2.72 -0.87
C MET A 103 5.28 3.51 -2.13
N ARG A 104 4.52 3.24 -3.18
CA ARG A 104 4.57 4.02 -4.42
C ARG A 104 3.17 4.40 -4.87
N LEU A 105 2.97 5.69 -5.11
CA LEU A 105 1.80 6.22 -5.78
C LEU A 105 2.18 6.54 -7.24
N PRO A 106 1.39 6.12 -8.23
CA PRO A 106 1.51 6.65 -9.58
C PRO A 106 1.37 8.16 -9.58
N LEU A 107 2.19 8.84 -10.36
CA LEU A 107 2.12 10.29 -10.52
C LEU A 107 0.74 10.70 -11.03
N ASN A 108 0.31 11.89 -10.67
CA ASN A 108 -0.88 12.52 -11.23
C ASN A 108 -0.68 12.80 -12.74
N ASP A 109 -1.75 13.13 -13.45
CA ASP A 109 -1.71 13.43 -14.90
C ASP A 109 -0.79 14.62 -15.23
N ASP A 110 -0.58 15.52 -14.28
CA ASP A 110 0.33 16.67 -14.39
C ASP A 110 1.79 16.35 -13.98
N GLY A 111 2.08 15.10 -13.68
CA GLY A 111 3.40 14.65 -13.23
C GLY A 111 3.70 14.96 -11.76
N SER A 112 2.79 15.57 -11.03
CA SER A 112 2.97 15.81 -9.59
C SER A 112 2.73 14.57 -8.76
N ALA A 113 3.39 14.47 -7.61
CA ALA A 113 3.14 13.47 -6.59
C ALA A 113 2.58 14.13 -5.33
N THR A 114 1.58 13.48 -4.74
CA THR A 114 1.15 13.82 -3.37
C THR A 114 1.61 12.71 -2.46
N GLU A 115 2.55 13.02 -1.59
CA GLU A 115 3.20 12.01 -0.76
C GLU A 115 2.77 12.08 0.70
N TRP A 116 2.96 10.97 1.38
CA TRP A 116 2.79 10.87 2.82
C TRP A 116 3.66 11.89 3.55
N ASN A 117 3.06 12.67 4.46
CA ASN A 117 3.75 13.67 5.26
C ASN A 117 3.76 13.34 6.77
N GLY A 118 3.53 12.09 7.12
CA GLY A 118 3.55 11.62 8.49
C GLY A 118 4.92 11.11 8.93
N ARG A 119 4.92 10.19 9.89
CA ARG A 119 6.15 9.53 10.37
C ARG A 119 6.77 8.71 9.24
N TRP A 120 8.10 8.72 9.15
CA TRP A 120 8.89 8.05 8.11
C TRP A 120 8.69 8.59 6.69
N SER A 121 8.00 9.72 6.54
CA SER A 121 8.04 10.49 5.29
C SER A 121 9.46 11.01 5.02
N ASP A 122 9.70 11.54 3.84
CA ASP A 122 11.03 11.98 3.42
C ASP A 122 11.63 13.06 4.33
N ALA A 123 10.81 13.99 4.79
CA ALA A 123 11.22 15.02 5.74
C ALA A 123 11.18 14.58 7.22
N SER A 124 10.93 13.31 7.51
CA SER A 124 10.70 12.85 8.87
C SER A 124 11.97 12.84 9.72
N PRO A 125 11.93 13.34 10.98
CA PRO A 125 13.07 13.32 11.89
C PRO A 125 13.42 11.92 12.42
N GLN A 126 12.60 10.90 12.17
CA GLN A 126 12.87 9.51 12.57
C GLN A 126 14.04 8.87 11.81
N TRP A 127 14.36 9.40 10.63
CA TRP A 127 15.46 8.88 9.84
C TRP A 127 16.83 9.09 10.50
N ASN A 128 17.48 8.01 10.86
CA ASN A 128 18.87 8.00 11.29
C ASN A 128 19.81 7.53 10.15
N ASN A 129 21.11 7.78 10.28
CA ASN A 129 22.07 7.44 9.24
C ASN A 129 22.14 5.94 8.97
N ARG A 130 21.96 5.10 9.99
CA ARG A 130 22.00 3.64 9.86
C ARG A 130 20.84 3.13 9.02
N LEU A 131 19.61 3.59 9.30
CA LEU A 131 18.43 3.20 8.52
C LEU A 131 18.49 3.73 7.11
N ARG A 132 18.97 4.97 6.91
CA ARG A 132 19.19 5.52 5.56
C ARG A 132 20.11 4.65 4.72
N GLN A 133 21.22 4.20 5.29
CA GLN A 133 22.15 3.31 4.59
C GLN A 133 21.57 1.92 4.35
N MET A 134 20.94 1.34 5.38
CA MET A 134 20.35 -0.01 5.31
C MET A 134 19.25 -0.11 4.25
N LEU A 135 18.43 0.92 4.13
CA LEU A 135 17.28 0.95 3.22
C LEU A 135 17.59 1.62 1.87
N ALA A 136 18.85 1.97 1.62
CA ALA A 136 19.26 2.75 0.45
C ALA A 136 18.31 3.95 0.21
N TYR A 137 17.98 4.64 1.31
CA TYR A 137 17.03 5.73 1.31
C TYR A 137 17.59 6.93 0.54
N SER A 138 16.86 7.38 -0.46
CA SER A 138 17.07 8.65 -1.14
C SER A 138 15.97 9.63 -0.73
N ASN A 139 16.38 10.86 -0.43
CA ASN A 139 15.46 11.96 -0.16
C ASN A 139 15.07 12.62 -1.48
N ASP A 140 14.24 11.96 -2.27
CA ASP A 140 13.72 12.47 -3.53
C ASP A 140 12.21 12.61 -3.45
N ASP A 141 11.77 13.79 -3.06
CA ASP A 141 10.34 14.13 -2.90
C ASP A 141 9.55 14.07 -4.22
N SER A 142 10.19 13.71 -5.33
CA SER A 142 9.57 13.75 -6.66
C SER A 142 9.37 12.37 -7.29
N ASP A 143 9.85 11.30 -6.69
CA ASP A 143 9.81 9.97 -7.29
C ASP A 143 8.48 9.20 -7.05
N GLY A 144 7.56 9.81 -6.30
CA GLY A 144 6.27 9.21 -5.92
C GLY A 144 6.41 8.04 -4.95
N THR A 145 7.59 7.85 -4.33
CA THR A 145 7.78 6.82 -3.31
C THR A 145 7.98 7.46 -1.93
N PHE A 146 7.48 6.79 -0.91
CA PHE A 146 7.66 7.21 0.47
C PHE A 146 7.67 6.01 1.40
N TRP A 147 8.22 6.20 2.59
CA TRP A 147 8.17 5.21 3.65
C TRP A 147 7.09 5.55 4.67
N MET A 148 6.48 4.52 5.22
CA MET A 148 5.57 4.65 6.36
C MET A 148 5.64 3.43 7.26
N GLU A 149 5.17 3.58 8.49
CA GLU A 149 5.07 2.48 9.42
C GLU A 149 3.77 1.69 9.18
N TYR A 150 3.83 0.38 9.33
CA TYR A 150 2.68 -0.50 9.13
C TYR A 150 1.44 -0.10 9.95
N LYS A 151 1.62 0.39 11.18
CA LYS A 151 0.52 0.92 11.98
C LYS A 151 -0.16 2.14 11.36
N ASP A 152 0.60 2.96 10.65
CA ASP A 152 0.06 4.11 9.92
C ASP A 152 -0.65 3.65 8.64
N LEU A 153 -0.16 2.60 7.98
CA LEU A 153 -0.91 1.96 6.89
C LEU A 153 -2.28 1.49 7.39
N CYS A 154 -2.34 0.73 8.47
CA CYS A 154 -3.59 0.24 9.04
C CYS A 154 -4.56 1.36 9.44
N LYS A 155 -4.04 2.54 9.79
CA LYS A 155 -4.84 3.71 10.17
C LYS A 155 -5.36 4.52 8.97
N HIS A 156 -4.57 4.61 7.90
CA HIS A 156 -4.84 5.53 6.78
C HIS A 156 -5.35 4.82 5.53
N PHE A 157 -5.27 3.51 5.46
CA PHE A 157 -5.82 2.70 4.38
C PHE A 157 -6.91 1.77 4.91
N ASN A 158 -7.87 1.43 4.06
CA ASN A 158 -8.95 0.51 4.44
C ASN A 158 -8.96 -0.79 3.64
N LYS A 159 -8.13 -0.91 2.61
CA LYS A 159 -8.01 -2.10 1.78
C LYS A 159 -6.55 -2.45 1.54
N VAL A 160 -6.22 -3.73 1.62
CA VAL A 160 -4.97 -4.31 1.12
C VAL A 160 -5.34 -5.33 0.06
N TYR A 161 -4.62 -5.30 -1.05
CA TYR A 161 -4.79 -6.19 -2.19
C TYR A 161 -3.52 -6.99 -2.38
N MET A 162 -3.67 -8.26 -2.65
CA MET A 162 -2.56 -9.13 -3.00
C MET A 162 -2.96 -9.94 -4.23
N CYS A 163 -2.07 -10.08 -5.18
CA CYS A 163 -2.28 -10.89 -6.36
C CYS A 163 -1.07 -11.78 -6.56
N ARG A 164 -1.29 -13.09 -6.59
CA ARG A 164 -0.27 -14.04 -6.96
C ARG A 164 -0.09 -13.98 -8.47
N MET A 165 1.11 -13.69 -8.92
CA MET A 165 1.44 -13.80 -10.35
C MET A 165 1.54 -15.29 -10.70
N LEU A 166 1.06 -15.64 -11.88
CA LEU A 166 1.31 -16.97 -12.43
C LEU A 166 2.66 -16.92 -13.14
N ASP A 167 3.51 -17.89 -12.84
CA ASP A 167 4.70 -18.12 -13.65
C ASP A 167 4.27 -18.39 -15.09
N ASP A 168 4.95 -17.80 -16.04
CA ASP A 168 4.82 -18.20 -17.42
C ASP A 168 5.16 -19.69 -17.52
N LEU A 169 4.15 -20.50 -17.88
CA LEU A 169 4.27 -21.93 -18.18
C LEU A 169 5.16 -22.14 -19.39
#